data_e37b0353726dcd4fdeb4176791011855
#
_entry.id   e37b0353726dcd4fdeb4176791011855
#
_cell.length_a   1.000
_cell.length_b   1.000
_cell.length_c   1.000
_cell.angle_alpha   90.00
_cell.angle_beta   90.00
_cell.angle_gamma   90.00
#
_symmetry.space_group_name_H-M   'P 1'
#
loop_
_entity.id
_entity.type
_entity.pdbx_description
1 polymer ?
#
loop_
_entity_poly.entity_id
_entity_poly.type
_entity_poly.pdbx_seq_one_letter_code
_entity_poly.pdbx_strand_id
1 'polypeptide(L)'
;MIATSLHLTAQPFLRYRLGDEARIGEPVCGCGLPFSTIQSIEGRKTDYLILPGGREVFASSIAYLLHEDAPWIRQYELVQEREDRIILRFVAGHRPDRDGAERLRRRVLDRLGPGVEVRFEHVRELVPAAGGKYRVLRSHVRSSYESKGTAAP
;
A
#
# COMPACT_ATOMS: atom_id res chain seq x y z
N MET A 1 12.38 -1.02 8.52
CA MET A 1 12.93 0.14 9.25
C MET A 1 12.68 -0.03 10.75
N ILE A 2 13.64 0.35 11.59
CA ILE A 2 13.51 0.37 13.06
C ILE A 2 13.73 1.81 13.50
N ALA A 3 12.86 2.33 14.36
CA ALA A 3 12.92 3.70 14.84
C ALA A 3 12.96 3.78 16.37
N THR A 4 13.64 4.82 16.87
CA THR A 4 13.59 5.22 18.28
C THR A 4 13.14 6.68 18.31
N SER A 5 12.13 6.98 19.12
CA SER A 5 11.69 8.36 19.28
C SER A 5 12.64 9.12 20.19
N LEU A 6 13.02 10.35 19.79
CA LEU A 6 13.89 11.21 20.58
C LEU A 6 13.12 12.24 21.41
N HIS A 7 11.87 12.51 21.08
CA HIS A 7 11.07 13.59 21.67
C HIS A 7 9.77 13.13 22.35
N LEU A 8 9.33 11.88 22.09
CA LEU A 8 8.12 11.34 22.73
C LEU A 8 8.48 10.77 24.12
N THR A 9 8.23 11.57 25.15
CA THR A 9 8.56 11.19 26.53
C THR A 9 7.43 10.46 27.25
N ALA A 10 6.16 10.73 26.90
CA ALA A 10 5.01 10.10 27.55
C ALA A 10 4.86 8.63 27.16
N GLN A 11 5.16 8.28 25.91
CA GLN A 11 5.18 6.90 25.41
C GLN A 11 6.36 6.75 24.43
N PRO A 12 7.58 6.52 24.93
CA PRO A 12 8.74 6.43 24.06
C PRO A 12 8.72 5.13 23.24
N PHE A 13 8.98 5.25 21.95
CA PHE A 13 9.23 4.10 21.09
C PHE A 13 10.73 3.83 21.06
N LEU A 14 11.16 2.71 21.63
CA LEU A 14 12.55 2.27 21.62
C LEU A 14 12.71 1.10 20.65
N ARG A 15 13.55 1.26 19.62
CA ARG A 15 13.83 0.24 18.61
C ARG A 15 12.54 -0.39 18.04
N TYR A 16 11.52 0.44 17.83
CA TYR A 16 10.23 0.00 17.33
C TYR A 16 10.32 -0.35 15.85
N ARG A 17 9.87 -1.56 15.50
CA ARG A 17 9.82 -2.02 14.11
C ARG A 17 8.60 -1.42 13.43
N LEU A 18 8.79 -0.43 12.55
CA LEU A 18 7.72 0.26 11.84
C LEU A 18 7.02 -0.65 10.80
N GLY A 19 7.75 -1.63 10.26
CA GLY A 19 7.27 -2.44 9.14
C GLY A 19 7.45 -1.78 7.78
N ASP A 20 7.94 -0.55 7.76
CA ASP A 20 8.19 0.19 6.53
C ASP A 20 9.55 -0.17 5.92
N GLU A 21 9.64 -0.12 4.60
CA GLU A 21 10.87 -0.21 3.82
C GLU A 21 11.33 1.19 3.44
N ALA A 22 12.63 1.38 3.50
CA ALA A 22 13.26 2.63 3.11
C ALA A 22 14.50 2.32 2.28
N ARG A 23 14.76 3.15 1.27
CA ARG A 23 15.99 3.12 0.50
C ARG A 23 17.02 3.99 1.20
N ILE A 24 18.18 3.41 1.49
CA ILE A 24 19.31 4.14 2.06
C ILE A 24 19.85 5.07 0.98
N GLY A 25 20.08 6.32 1.34
CA GLY A 25 20.71 7.33 0.51
C GLY A 25 22.21 7.44 0.79
N GLU A 26 22.73 8.66 0.70
CA GLU A 26 24.16 8.93 0.91
C GLU A 26 24.59 8.57 2.34
N PRO A 27 25.81 8.03 2.50
CA PRO A 27 26.35 7.61 3.81
C PRO A 27 26.55 8.78 4.77
N VAL A 28 26.68 10.00 4.25
CA VAL A 28 26.84 11.23 5.02
C VAL A 28 25.83 12.26 4.56
N CYS A 29 25.15 12.90 5.51
CA CYS A 29 24.22 13.97 5.19
C CYS A 29 24.98 15.22 4.68
N GLY A 30 24.51 15.83 3.59
CA GLY A 30 25.07 17.08 3.07
C GLY A 30 25.00 18.28 4.03
N CYS A 31 24.29 18.15 5.17
CA CYS A 31 24.26 19.14 6.24
C CYS A 31 25.48 19.11 7.19
N GLY A 32 26.42 18.17 6.95
CA GLY A 32 27.63 17.99 7.77
C GLY A 32 27.49 17.08 8.98
N LEU A 33 26.29 16.55 9.25
CA LEU A 33 26.07 15.57 10.31
C LEU A 33 26.56 14.17 9.87
N PRO A 34 27.19 13.38 10.76
CA PRO A 34 27.76 12.07 10.44
C PRO A 34 26.68 10.97 10.42
N PHE A 35 25.54 11.24 9.79
CA PHE A 35 24.44 10.31 9.66
C PHE A 35 24.16 9.97 8.19
N SER A 36 23.90 8.70 7.93
CA SER A 36 23.38 8.27 6.64
C SER A 36 21.97 8.83 6.41
N THR A 37 21.66 9.06 5.15
CA THR A 37 20.35 9.60 4.74
C THR A 37 19.41 8.50 4.33
N ILE A 38 18.11 8.79 4.35
CA ILE A 38 17.08 7.98 3.70
C ILE A 38 16.71 8.70 2.40
N GLN A 39 16.89 8.01 1.27
CA GLN A 39 16.56 8.54 -0.05
C GLN A 39 15.04 8.58 -0.26
N SER A 40 14.35 7.50 0.14
CA SER A 40 12.90 7.37 0.01
C SER A 40 12.36 6.40 1.06
N ILE A 41 11.08 6.60 1.44
CA ILE A 41 10.30 5.64 2.21
C ILE A 41 9.35 4.99 1.20
N GLU A 42 9.50 3.70 0.98
CA GLU A 42 8.84 2.97 -0.09
C GLU A 42 7.45 2.42 0.33
N GLY A 43 7.16 2.42 1.64
CA GLY A 43 5.91 1.91 2.21
C GLY A 43 6.11 0.61 2.99
N ARG A 44 5.02 -0.08 3.27
CA ARG A 44 5.05 -1.31 4.07
C ARG A 44 5.30 -2.55 3.22
N LYS A 45 6.11 -3.48 3.72
CA LYS A 45 6.37 -4.79 3.08
C LYS A 45 5.10 -5.56 2.69
N THR A 46 4.01 -5.35 3.41
CA THR A 46 2.75 -6.07 3.25
C THR A 46 1.78 -5.42 2.27
N ASP A 47 2.13 -4.27 1.72
CA ASP A 47 1.20 -3.43 0.96
C ASP A 47 1.54 -3.40 -0.55
N TYR A 48 2.15 -4.50 -1.05
CA TYR A 48 2.44 -4.68 -2.47
C TYR A 48 1.43 -5.60 -3.14
N LEU A 49 1.02 -5.20 -4.33
CA LEU A 49 0.40 -6.09 -5.31
C LEU A 49 1.50 -6.75 -6.12
N ILE A 50 1.49 -8.06 -6.21
CA ILE A 50 2.42 -8.82 -7.04
C ILE A 50 1.73 -9.16 -8.34
N LEU A 51 2.22 -8.59 -9.42
CA LEU A 51 1.62 -8.70 -10.75
C LEU A 51 2.34 -9.76 -11.58
N PRO A 52 1.79 -10.17 -12.72
CA PRO A 52 2.42 -11.14 -13.60
C PRO A 52 3.87 -10.79 -13.91
N GLY A 53 4.73 -11.81 -13.87
CA GLY A 53 6.18 -11.65 -14.05
C GLY A 53 6.91 -11.15 -12.80
N GLY A 54 6.26 -11.15 -11.62
CA GLY A 54 6.87 -10.75 -10.36
C GLY A 54 7.00 -9.24 -10.17
N ARG A 55 6.34 -8.45 -11.00
CA ARG A 55 6.33 -6.99 -10.88
C ARG A 55 5.55 -6.56 -9.64
N GLU A 56 6.15 -5.73 -8.81
CA GLU A 56 5.55 -5.23 -7.58
C GLU A 56 4.99 -3.81 -7.77
N VAL A 57 3.77 -3.60 -7.30
CA VAL A 57 3.11 -2.28 -7.31
C VAL A 57 2.59 -1.98 -5.91
N PHE A 58 2.97 -0.82 -5.38
CA PHE A 58 2.47 -0.37 -4.08
C PHE A 58 0.96 -0.14 -4.10
N ALA A 59 0.25 -0.71 -3.15
CA ALA A 59 -1.18 -0.43 -2.97
C ALA A 59 -1.45 1.07 -2.73
N SER A 60 -0.51 1.78 -2.10
CA SER A 60 -0.59 3.22 -1.91
C SER A 60 -0.64 4.01 -3.22
N SER A 61 -0.07 3.49 -4.31
CA SER A 61 -0.16 4.14 -5.61
C SER A 61 -1.58 4.10 -6.19
N ILE A 62 -2.34 3.05 -5.88
CA ILE A 62 -3.77 2.98 -6.22
C ILE A 62 -4.57 3.88 -5.28
N ALA A 63 -4.20 3.91 -3.97
CA ALA A 63 -4.80 4.82 -3.00
C ALA A 63 -4.74 6.28 -3.44
N TYR A 64 -3.60 6.70 -3.98
CA TYR A 64 -3.41 8.04 -4.51
C TYR A 64 -4.38 8.34 -5.68
N LEU A 65 -4.52 7.41 -6.63
CA LEU A 65 -5.47 7.55 -7.73
C LEU A 65 -6.91 7.66 -7.23
N LEU A 66 -7.28 6.85 -6.24
CA LEU A 66 -8.62 6.92 -5.63
C LEU A 66 -8.88 8.28 -4.98
N HIS A 67 -7.88 8.84 -4.30
CA HIS A 67 -8.00 10.14 -3.67
C HIS A 67 -8.16 11.28 -4.70
N GLU A 68 -7.43 11.23 -5.80
CA GLU A 68 -7.50 12.26 -6.84
C GLU A 68 -8.76 12.17 -7.70
N ASP A 69 -9.10 10.98 -8.19
CA ASP A 69 -10.11 10.80 -9.23
C ASP A 69 -11.48 10.35 -8.71
N ALA A 70 -11.53 9.92 -7.45
CA ALA A 70 -12.73 9.33 -6.87
C ALA A 70 -13.06 9.86 -5.46
N PRO A 71 -13.22 11.19 -5.27
CA PRO A 71 -13.58 11.77 -3.97
C PRO A 71 -14.93 11.28 -3.44
N TRP A 72 -15.72 10.61 -4.26
CA TRP A 72 -16.97 9.94 -3.91
C TRP A 72 -16.76 8.59 -3.20
N ILE A 73 -15.54 8.02 -3.20
CA ILE A 73 -15.21 6.80 -2.46
C ILE A 73 -14.84 7.18 -1.03
N ARG A 74 -15.60 6.65 -0.06
CA ARG A 74 -15.35 6.86 1.37
C ARG A 74 -14.38 5.85 1.96
N GLN A 75 -14.51 4.60 1.52
CA GLN A 75 -13.69 3.48 1.97
C GLN A 75 -13.42 2.56 0.80
N TYR A 76 -12.28 1.92 0.78
CA TYR A 76 -11.94 0.95 -0.25
C TYR A 76 -11.02 -0.13 0.31
N GLU A 77 -11.02 -1.27 -0.35
CA GLU A 77 -10.16 -2.41 -0.09
C GLU A 77 -9.72 -3.01 -1.43
N LEU A 78 -8.44 -3.29 -1.55
CA LEU A 78 -7.89 -4.06 -2.65
C LEU A 78 -7.79 -5.51 -2.22
N VAL A 79 -8.39 -6.42 -2.97
CA VAL A 79 -8.29 -7.86 -2.76
C VAL A 79 -7.58 -8.45 -3.97
N GLN A 80 -6.36 -8.92 -3.76
CA GLN A 80 -5.62 -9.62 -4.79
C GLN A 80 -5.88 -11.12 -4.65
N GLU A 81 -6.62 -11.70 -5.59
CA GLU A 81 -6.91 -13.13 -5.63
C GLU A 81 -5.77 -13.92 -6.28
N ARG A 82 -5.20 -13.38 -7.35
CA ARG A 82 -4.08 -13.90 -8.13
C ARG A 82 -3.23 -12.76 -8.65
N GLU A 83 -2.07 -13.05 -9.21
CA GLU A 83 -1.18 -12.04 -9.82
C GLU A 83 -1.87 -11.23 -10.91
N ASP A 84 -2.75 -11.88 -11.68
CA ASP A 84 -3.50 -11.28 -12.79
C ASP A 84 -4.91 -10.82 -12.43
N ARG A 85 -5.35 -10.97 -11.16
CA ARG A 85 -6.73 -10.68 -10.76
C ARG A 85 -6.83 -9.90 -9.45
N ILE A 86 -7.37 -8.71 -9.54
CA ILE A 86 -7.55 -7.78 -8.43
C ILE A 86 -9.01 -7.32 -8.36
N ILE A 87 -9.56 -7.29 -7.15
CA ILE A 87 -10.87 -6.72 -6.88
C ILE A 87 -10.66 -5.42 -6.11
N LEU A 88 -11.16 -4.31 -6.62
CA LEU A 88 -11.30 -3.06 -5.90
C LEU A 88 -12.71 -2.97 -5.33
N ARG A 89 -12.85 -3.25 -4.04
CA ARG A 89 -14.11 -3.06 -3.30
C ARG A 89 -14.15 -1.66 -2.73
N PHE A 90 -15.30 -1.01 -2.81
CA PHE A 90 -15.45 0.35 -2.29
C PHE A 90 -16.84 0.64 -1.75
N VAL A 91 -16.89 1.54 -0.78
CA VAL A 91 -18.10 2.17 -0.26
C VAL A 91 -18.18 3.57 -0.82
N ALA A 92 -19.25 3.89 -1.54
CA ALA A 92 -19.49 5.22 -2.06
C ALA A 92 -20.15 6.13 -1.01
N GLY A 93 -19.67 7.36 -0.89
CA GLY A 93 -20.30 8.41 -0.08
C GLY A 93 -21.44 9.12 -0.80
N HIS A 94 -21.32 9.22 -2.11
CA HIS A 94 -22.35 9.75 -3.01
C HIS A 94 -22.22 9.09 -4.39
N ARG A 95 -23.21 9.31 -5.25
CA ARG A 95 -23.18 8.71 -6.60
C ARG A 95 -22.00 9.26 -7.39
N PRO A 96 -21.16 8.39 -7.98
CA PRO A 96 -20.09 8.83 -8.86
C PRO A 96 -20.67 9.51 -10.12
N ASP A 97 -19.98 10.51 -10.64
CA ASP A 97 -20.22 10.92 -12.02
C ASP A 97 -19.71 9.83 -12.98
N ARG A 98 -20.36 9.71 -14.13
CA ARG A 98 -20.06 8.65 -15.09
C ARG A 98 -18.63 8.76 -15.63
N ASP A 99 -18.17 9.98 -15.86
CA ASP A 99 -16.84 10.24 -16.42
C ASP A 99 -15.74 10.02 -15.39
N GLY A 100 -15.97 10.35 -14.11
CA GLY A 100 -15.05 10.11 -13.01
C GLY A 100 -14.80 8.63 -12.76
N ALA A 101 -15.87 7.81 -12.81
CA ALA A 101 -15.72 6.37 -12.64
C ALA A 101 -14.90 5.75 -13.79
N GLU A 102 -15.11 6.20 -15.03
CA GLU A 102 -14.36 5.70 -16.18
C GLU A 102 -12.91 6.18 -16.20
N ARG A 103 -12.64 7.44 -15.81
CA ARG A 103 -11.27 7.95 -15.63
C ARG A 103 -10.52 7.13 -14.60
N LEU A 104 -11.11 6.90 -13.43
CA LEU A 104 -10.52 6.07 -12.38
C LEU A 104 -10.18 4.69 -12.91
N ARG A 105 -11.14 4.02 -13.56
CA ARG A 105 -10.95 2.69 -14.11
C ARG A 105 -9.73 2.64 -15.05
N ARG A 106 -9.64 3.59 -15.98
CA ARG A 106 -8.53 3.69 -16.94
C ARG A 106 -7.20 3.86 -16.21
N ARG A 107 -7.10 4.84 -15.30
CA ARG A 107 -5.87 5.13 -14.58
C ARG A 107 -5.42 3.95 -13.70
N VAL A 108 -6.34 3.24 -13.08
CA VAL A 108 -6.02 2.03 -12.30
C VAL A 108 -5.48 0.93 -13.23
N LEU A 109 -6.12 0.68 -14.37
CA LEU A 109 -5.64 -0.30 -15.35
C LEU A 109 -4.27 0.09 -15.93
N ASP A 110 -4.06 1.35 -16.26
CA ASP A 110 -2.77 1.86 -16.75
C ASP A 110 -1.67 1.66 -15.69
N ARG A 111 -1.98 1.89 -14.42
CA ARG A 111 -1.03 1.71 -13.31
C ARG A 111 -0.65 0.24 -13.10
N LEU A 112 -1.62 -0.64 -13.20
CA LEU A 112 -1.41 -2.08 -13.05
C LEU A 112 -0.83 -2.72 -14.32
N GLY A 113 -1.06 -2.13 -15.47
CA GLY A 113 -0.52 -2.55 -16.76
C GLY A 113 -1.27 -3.72 -17.39
N PRO A 114 -0.77 -4.18 -18.55
CA PRO A 114 -1.44 -5.21 -19.33
C PRO A 114 -1.42 -6.57 -18.61
N GLY A 115 -2.44 -7.38 -18.90
CA GLY A 115 -2.55 -8.74 -18.35
C GLY A 115 -3.13 -8.80 -16.94
N VAL A 116 -3.62 -7.67 -16.39
CA VAL A 116 -4.28 -7.64 -15.08
C VAL A 116 -5.76 -7.32 -15.25
N GLU A 117 -6.61 -8.21 -14.75
CA GLU A 117 -8.05 -8.00 -14.64
C GLU A 117 -8.36 -7.25 -13.34
N VAL A 118 -9.08 -6.13 -13.44
CA VAL A 118 -9.56 -5.39 -12.27
C VAL A 118 -11.08 -5.36 -12.26
N ARG A 119 -11.66 -5.93 -11.21
CA ARG A 119 -13.09 -5.88 -10.95
C ARG A 119 -13.40 -4.80 -9.93
N PHE A 120 -14.33 -3.91 -10.25
CA PHE A 120 -14.81 -2.85 -9.37
C PHE A 120 -16.12 -3.31 -8.71
N GLU A 121 -16.13 -3.42 -7.38
CA GLU A 121 -17.29 -3.85 -6.60
C GLU A 121 -17.75 -2.75 -5.65
N HIS A 122 -18.94 -2.22 -5.89
CA HIS A 122 -19.60 -1.36 -4.91
C HIS A 122 -20.24 -2.21 -3.83
N VAL A 123 -19.83 -1.98 -2.57
CA VAL A 123 -20.35 -2.66 -1.39
C VAL A 123 -20.99 -1.66 -0.43
N ARG A 124 -21.92 -2.14 0.40
CA ARG A 124 -22.60 -1.28 1.39
C ARG A 124 -21.68 -0.90 2.54
N GLU A 125 -20.82 -1.82 2.95
CA GLU A 125 -19.85 -1.65 4.02
C GLU A 125 -18.62 -2.54 3.79
N LEU A 126 -17.51 -2.14 4.38
CA LEU A 126 -16.29 -2.94 4.46
C LEU A 126 -16.09 -3.34 5.92
N VAL A 127 -16.05 -4.65 6.19
CA VAL A 127 -15.88 -5.19 7.53
C VAL A 127 -14.41 -5.20 7.90
N PRO A 128 -14.00 -4.58 9.01
CA PRO A 128 -12.63 -4.65 9.50
C PRO A 128 -12.19 -6.09 9.73
N ALA A 129 -10.90 -6.37 9.52
CA ALA A 129 -10.33 -7.67 9.88
C ALA A 129 -10.43 -7.92 11.39
N ALA A 130 -10.31 -9.20 11.81
CA ALA A 130 -10.26 -9.57 13.22
C ALA A 130 -9.22 -8.69 13.96
N GLY A 131 -9.65 -8.00 15.03
CA GLY A 131 -8.84 -7.01 15.74
C GLY A 131 -9.11 -5.54 15.38
N GLY A 132 -10.15 -5.26 14.58
CA GLY A 132 -10.65 -3.89 14.31
C GLY A 132 -9.77 -3.03 13.42
N LYS A 133 -8.64 -3.56 12.93
CA LYS A 133 -7.75 -2.82 12.02
C LYS A 133 -8.25 -2.92 10.59
N TYR A 134 -8.43 -1.78 9.96
CA TYR A 134 -8.73 -1.68 8.55
C TYR A 134 -7.48 -1.97 7.71
N ARG A 135 -7.58 -2.91 6.79
CA ARG A 135 -6.52 -3.23 5.84
C ARG A 135 -6.92 -2.78 4.45
N VAL A 136 -6.10 -1.94 3.87
CA VAL A 136 -6.30 -1.44 2.50
C VAL A 136 -6.02 -2.53 1.46
N LEU A 137 -5.12 -3.46 1.77
CA LEU A 137 -4.77 -4.58 0.89
C LEU A 137 -4.94 -5.91 1.59
N ARG A 138 -5.63 -6.84 0.95
CA ARG A 138 -5.59 -8.28 1.21
C ARG A 138 -5.05 -8.99 -0.03
N SER A 139 -3.91 -9.65 0.09
CA SER A 139 -3.35 -10.45 -0.98
C SER A 139 -3.35 -11.93 -0.61
N HIS A 140 -3.81 -12.77 -1.54
CA HIS A 140 -3.69 -14.24 -1.47
C HIS A 140 -2.42 -14.70 -2.19
N VAL A 141 -1.72 -13.78 -2.86
CA VAL A 141 -0.43 -14.03 -3.50
C VAL A 141 0.67 -13.83 -2.47
N ARG A 142 1.53 -14.82 -2.31
CA ARG A 142 2.67 -14.75 -1.39
C ARG A 142 3.77 -13.90 -2.00
N SER A 143 4.24 -12.91 -1.27
CA SER A 143 5.44 -12.16 -1.63
C SER A 143 6.68 -13.05 -1.52
N SER A 144 7.60 -12.92 -2.45
CA SER A 144 8.93 -13.55 -2.38
C SER A 144 9.71 -13.13 -1.12
N TYR A 145 9.31 -12.05 -0.48
CA TYR A 145 9.89 -11.56 0.79
C TYR A 145 9.41 -12.33 2.02
N GLU A 146 8.23 -12.94 1.98
CA GLU A 146 7.74 -13.77 3.11
C GLU A 146 8.55 -15.07 3.26
N SER A 147 9.12 -15.57 2.17
CA SER A 147 9.94 -16.79 2.18
C SER A 147 11.35 -16.59 2.76
N LYS A 148 11.84 -15.35 2.88
CA LYS A 148 13.17 -15.03 3.42
C LYS A 148 13.16 -14.61 4.92
N GLY A 149 12.00 -14.53 5.54
CA GLY A 149 11.82 -14.02 6.91
C GLY A 149 11.75 -15.06 8.02
N THR A 150 11.87 -16.36 7.74
CA THR A 150 11.74 -17.43 8.75
C THR A 150 13.07 -18.13 9.04
N ALA A 151 14.18 -17.43 8.97
CA ALA A 151 15.43 -17.86 9.57
C ALA A 151 15.78 -16.86 10.68
N ALA A 152 15.16 -17.05 11.83
CA ALA A 152 15.68 -16.49 13.08
C ALA A 152 16.53 -17.55 13.78
N PRO A 153 17.71 -17.20 14.30
CA PRO A 153 18.47 -18.08 15.17
C PRO A 153 17.80 -18.24 16.53
#